data_d8d020c7761549cd10abc041d5ecdaae
#
_entry.id   d8d020c7761549cd10abc041d5ecdaae
#
_cell.length_a   1.000
_cell.length_b   1.000
_cell.length_c   1.000
_cell.angle_alpha   90.00
_cell.angle_beta   90.00
_cell.angle_gamma   90.00
#
_symmetry.space_group_name_H-M   'P 1'
#
loop_
_entity.id
_entity.type
_entity.pdbx_description
1 polymer ?
#
loop_
_entity_poly.entity_id
_entity_poly.type
_entity_poly.pdbx_seq_one_letter_code
_entity_poly.pdbx_strand_id
1 'polypeptide(L)'
;TKTNEFMDIRIENGIITKIAKDLTSETGEEILDLSGLTIAPGLIDTHVHFRDPGLTYKEDIHTGSLAAAKGGFTSVICMANTKPTVDSVDTLNDILNRAKVENIHIYQTASVSYGLNGEKMTDFDALADAGACGFTDDGIPLLNATFCYEAMQKAAALHMPISLHEEDKAFITNNGINAGETSAQLGVIAVSYTHLRAHET
;
A
#
# COMPACT_ATOMS: atom_id res chain seq x y z
N THR A 1 -21.61 13.19 0.22
CA THR A 1 -22.55 13.58 1.29
C THR A 1 -22.57 12.47 2.33
N LYS A 2 -22.30 12.81 3.61
CA LYS A 2 -22.48 11.88 4.72
C LYS A 2 -23.98 11.81 5.01
N THR A 3 -24.63 10.77 4.54
CA THR A 3 -26.01 10.45 4.90
C THR A 3 -26.01 9.26 5.86
N ASN A 4 -26.75 9.36 6.95
CA ASN A 4 -27.01 8.26 7.87
C ASN A 4 -28.52 7.97 7.80
N GLU A 5 -28.95 7.46 6.65
CA GLU A 5 -30.36 7.20 6.34
C GLU A 5 -30.47 5.86 5.60
N PHE A 6 -31.64 5.23 5.69
CA PHE A 6 -31.95 4.08 4.84
C PHE A 6 -32.17 4.56 3.41
N MET A 7 -31.37 4.03 2.49
CA MET A 7 -31.33 4.42 1.08
C MET A 7 -31.09 3.19 0.23
N ASP A 8 -31.63 3.22 -0.98
CA ASP A 8 -31.31 2.25 -2.02
C ASP A 8 -30.21 2.83 -2.92
N ILE A 9 -29.37 1.95 -3.45
CA ILE A 9 -28.28 2.30 -4.34
C ILE A 9 -28.41 1.48 -5.62
N ARG A 10 -28.45 2.15 -6.78
CA ARG A 10 -28.36 1.51 -8.09
C ARG A 10 -26.93 1.59 -8.61
N ILE A 11 -26.43 0.46 -9.08
CA ILE A 11 -25.10 0.34 -9.65
C ILE A 11 -25.23 -0.20 -11.07
N GLU A 12 -24.66 0.51 -12.05
CA GLU A 12 -24.65 0.11 -13.44
C GLU A 12 -23.20 0.13 -13.95
N ASN A 13 -22.74 -0.99 -14.51
CA ASN A 13 -21.37 -1.13 -15.00
C ASN A 13 -20.30 -0.74 -13.97
N GLY A 14 -20.50 -1.10 -12.68
CA GLY A 14 -19.58 -0.79 -11.60
C GLY A 14 -19.61 0.64 -11.08
N ILE A 15 -20.54 1.47 -11.57
CA ILE A 15 -20.71 2.88 -11.18
C ILE A 15 -22.00 3.07 -10.43
N ILE A 16 -21.97 3.79 -9.31
CA ILE A 16 -23.19 4.22 -8.61
C ILE A 16 -23.89 5.27 -9.46
N THR A 17 -25.04 4.92 -10.03
CA THR A 17 -25.83 5.82 -10.90
C THR A 17 -26.92 6.54 -10.15
N LYS A 18 -27.41 5.96 -9.05
CA LYS A 18 -28.48 6.57 -8.26
C LYS A 18 -28.41 6.17 -6.79
N ILE A 19 -28.70 7.14 -5.90
CA ILE A 19 -28.93 6.91 -4.48
C ILE A 19 -30.23 7.64 -4.12
N ALA A 20 -31.23 6.91 -3.66
CA ALA A 20 -32.52 7.47 -3.26
C ALA A 20 -33.25 6.52 -2.30
N LYS A 21 -34.31 7.02 -1.63
CA LYS A 21 -35.26 6.19 -0.90
C LYS A 21 -36.20 5.50 -1.88
N ASP A 22 -36.53 4.24 -1.62
CA ASP A 22 -37.54 3.47 -2.33
C ASP A 22 -37.35 3.45 -3.87
N LEU A 23 -36.15 3.06 -4.34
CA LEU A 23 -35.91 2.87 -5.77
C LEU A 23 -36.71 1.66 -6.28
N THR A 24 -37.55 1.93 -7.28
CA THR A 24 -38.25 0.86 -7.99
C THR A 24 -37.24 0.08 -8.84
N SER A 25 -37.21 -1.23 -8.70
CA SER A 25 -36.37 -2.10 -9.53
C SER A 25 -36.83 -2.08 -10.99
N GLU A 26 -35.87 -2.18 -11.89
CA GLU A 26 -36.14 -2.29 -13.32
C GLU A 26 -36.04 -3.74 -13.79
N THR A 27 -36.65 -4.05 -14.93
CA THR A 27 -36.65 -5.43 -15.45
C THR A 27 -35.22 -5.89 -15.75
N GLY A 28 -34.80 -6.98 -15.11
CA GLY A 28 -33.46 -7.56 -15.30
C GLY A 28 -32.40 -7.09 -14.29
N GLU A 29 -32.75 -6.21 -13.35
CA GLU A 29 -31.86 -5.86 -12.25
C GLU A 29 -31.77 -7.01 -11.23
N GLU A 30 -30.58 -7.29 -10.77
CA GLU A 30 -30.32 -8.11 -9.58
C GLU A 30 -30.52 -7.25 -8.32
N ILE A 31 -31.30 -7.74 -7.38
CA ILE A 31 -31.57 -7.04 -6.12
C ILE A 31 -30.84 -7.76 -5.00
N LEU A 32 -29.96 -7.01 -4.31
CA LEU A 32 -29.28 -7.48 -3.11
C LEU A 32 -29.90 -6.79 -1.88
N ASP A 33 -30.61 -7.56 -1.05
CA ASP A 33 -31.16 -7.02 0.20
C ASP A 33 -30.05 -6.92 1.26
N LEU A 34 -29.70 -5.69 1.60
CA LEU A 34 -28.72 -5.34 2.63
C LEU A 34 -29.37 -4.70 3.87
N SER A 35 -30.65 -4.97 4.11
CA SER A 35 -31.39 -4.47 5.26
C SER A 35 -30.67 -4.79 6.57
N GLY A 36 -30.48 -3.77 7.41
CA GLY A 36 -29.75 -3.89 8.68
C GLY A 36 -28.23 -3.78 8.57
N LEU A 37 -27.67 -3.62 7.37
CA LEU A 37 -26.25 -3.38 7.14
C LEU A 37 -25.96 -1.91 6.84
N THR A 38 -24.73 -1.52 7.07
CA THR A 38 -24.23 -0.18 6.70
C THR A 38 -23.34 -0.31 5.47
N ILE A 39 -23.62 0.49 4.44
CA ILE A 39 -22.78 0.59 3.25
C ILE A 39 -21.85 1.79 3.42
N ALA A 40 -20.57 1.56 3.17
CA ALA A 40 -19.53 2.58 3.20
C ALA A 40 -18.60 2.41 2.00
N PRO A 41 -17.84 3.45 1.59
CA PRO A 41 -16.72 3.25 0.68
C PRO A 41 -15.76 2.20 1.22
N GLY A 42 -15.19 1.38 0.34
CA GLY A 42 -14.19 0.41 0.72
C GLY A 42 -12.96 1.08 1.34
N LEU A 43 -12.30 0.39 2.26
CA LEU A 43 -11.09 0.87 2.89
C LEU A 43 -9.92 0.85 1.88
N ILE A 44 -8.96 1.75 2.09
CA ILE A 44 -7.72 1.83 1.31
C ILE A 44 -6.56 1.66 2.29
N ASP A 45 -5.66 0.71 1.99
CA ASP A 45 -4.40 0.56 2.72
C ASP A 45 -3.25 0.99 1.81
N THR A 46 -2.55 2.03 2.22
CA THR A 46 -1.48 2.63 1.42
C THR A 46 -0.10 2.02 1.69
N HIS A 47 -0.01 0.98 2.53
CA HIS A 47 1.26 0.38 2.89
C HIS A 47 1.10 -1.10 3.26
N VAL A 48 1.20 -1.98 2.27
CA VAL A 48 1.12 -3.44 2.48
C VAL A 48 2.31 -4.18 1.87
N HIS A 49 2.55 -5.40 2.36
CA HIS A 49 3.62 -6.26 1.88
C HIS A 49 3.06 -7.62 1.46
N PHE A 50 2.74 -7.78 0.20
CA PHE A 50 2.32 -9.09 -0.34
C PHE A 50 3.51 -10.03 -0.64
N ARG A 51 4.75 -9.54 -0.50
CA ARG A 51 5.97 -10.37 -0.57
C ARG A 51 6.18 -11.12 -1.88
N ASP A 52 5.42 -10.80 -2.89
CA ASP A 52 5.44 -11.41 -4.21
C ASP A 52 5.92 -10.37 -5.24
N PRO A 53 6.96 -10.66 -6.00
CA PRO A 53 7.66 -11.93 -6.20
C PRO A 53 8.66 -12.33 -5.09
N GLY A 54 8.97 -13.62 -5.06
CA GLY A 54 10.15 -14.20 -4.46
C GLY A 54 10.09 -14.55 -2.96
N LEU A 55 9.11 -14.03 -2.21
CA LEU A 55 8.92 -14.34 -0.81
C LEU A 55 7.51 -14.90 -0.54
N THR A 56 6.94 -15.59 -1.53
CA THR A 56 5.56 -16.07 -1.57
C THR A 56 5.22 -17.11 -0.48
N TYR A 57 6.23 -17.66 0.18
CA TYR A 57 6.02 -18.48 1.38
C TYR A 57 5.50 -17.68 2.59
N LYS A 58 5.58 -16.35 2.55
CA LYS A 58 5.05 -15.46 3.58
C LYS A 58 3.66 -14.96 3.22
N GLU A 59 3.50 -14.49 2.00
CA GLU A 59 2.28 -13.98 1.40
C GLU A 59 2.47 -13.88 -0.12
N ASP A 60 1.40 -13.97 -0.89
CA ASP A 60 1.38 -13.72 -2.33
C ASP A 60 0.26 -12.74 -2.72
N ILE A 61 0.24 -12.34 -4.00
CA ILE A 61 -0.74 -11.37 -4.51
C ILE A 61 -2.17 -11.89 -4.31
N HIS A 62 -2.42 -13.18 -4.56
CA HIS A 62 -3.75 -13.74 -4.47
C HIS A 62 -4.25 -13.84 -3.02
N THR A 63 -3.47 -14.45 -2.14
CA THR A 63 -3.87 -14.65 -0.74
C THR A 63 -3.93 -13.33 0.01
N GLY A 64 -3.01 -12.39 -0.26
CA GLY A 64 -3.03 -11.04 0.28
C GLY A 64 -4.27 -10.25 -0.19
N SER A 65 -4.65 -10.37 -1.47
CA SER A 65 -5.86 -9.74 -1.99
C SER A 65 -7.14 -10.27 -1.33
N LEU A 66 -7.23 -11.58 -1.11
CA LEU A 66 -8.37 -12.18 -0.41
C LEU A 66 -8.45 -11.73 1.06
N ALA A 67 -7.32 -11.65 1.75
CA ALA A 67 -7.27 -11.16 3.11
C ALA A 67 -7.70 -9.69 3.21
N ALA A 68 -7.21 -8.83 2.29
CA ALA A 68 -7.60 -7.44 2.20
C ALA A 68 -9.10 -7.29 1.92
N ALA A 69 -9.63 -8.00 0.92
CA ALA A 69 -11.05 -7.99 0.58
C ALA A 69 -11.92 -8.39 1.77
N LYS A 70 -11.53 -9.44 2.51
CA LYS A 70 -12.24 -9.90 3.72
C LYS A 70 -12.20 -8.85 4.84
N GLY A 71 -11.14 -8.04 4.90
CA GLY A 71 -11.02 -6.90 5.82
C GLY A 71 -11.80 -5.66 5.40
N GLY A 72 -12.45 -5.67 4.22
CA GLY A 72 -13.19 -4.52 3.68
C GLY A 72 -12.31 -3.54 2.91
N PHE A 73 -11.07 -3.91 2.59
CA PHE A 73 -10.19 -3.10 1.74
C PHE A 73 -10.50 -3.40 0.27
N THR A 74 -10.76 -2.34 -0.47
CA THR A 74 -11.00 -2.42 -1.93
C THR A 74 -9.80 -1.94 -2.74
N SER A 75 -8.82 -1.32 -2.10
CA SER A 75 -7.59 -0.87 -2.72
C SER A 75 -6.42 -1.00 -1.75
N VAL A 76 -5.29 -1.44 -2.26
CA VAL A 76 -4.03 -1.53 -1.50
C VAL A 76 -2.85 -1.02 -2.32
N ILE A 77 -1.83 -0.48 -1.65
CA ILE A 77 -0.55 -0.11 -2.26
C ILE A 77 0.54 -1.00 -1.69
N CYS A 78 1.17 -1.79 -2.57
CA CYS A 78 2.24 -2.72 -2.22
C CYS A 78 3.59 -2.03 -2.23
N MET A 79 4.42 -2.35 -1.23
CA MET A 79 5.79 -1.85 -1.12
C MET A 79 6.76 -2.60 -2.02
N ALA A 80 7.87 -1.94 -2.39
CA ALA A 80 8.82 -2.41 -3.40
C ALA A 80 9.80 -3.48 -2.90
N ASN A 81 9.79 -3.84 -1.61
CA ASN A 81 10.75 -4.74 -0.97
C ASN A 81 10.45 -6.23 -1.20
N THR A 82 10.33 -6.60 -2.44
CA THR A 82 10.16 -7.97 -2.95
C THR A 82 11.51 -8.59 -3.35
N LYS A 83 11.51 -9.78 -3.96
CA LYS A 83 12.73 -10.46 -4.43
C LYS A 83 12.49 -11.12 -5.80
N PRO A 84 12.91 -10.53 -6.92
CA PRO A 84 13.68 -9.27 -7.00
C PRO A 84 12.90 -8.07 -6.45
N THR A 85 13.65 -7.02 -6.08
CA THR A 85 13.09 -5.70 -5.75
C THR A 85 12.36 -5.11 -6.97
N VAL A 86 11.35 -4.28 -6.73
CA VAL A 86 10.64 -3.61 -7.84
C VAL A 86 11.45 -2.40 -8.31
N ASP A 87 12.60 -2.65 -8.92
CA ASP A 87 13.56 -1.67 -9.42
C ASP A 87 13.71 -1.67 -10.95
N SER A 88 12.87 -2.45 -11.63
CA SER A 88 12.83 -2.56 -13.09
C SER A 88 11.40 -2.60 -13.62
N VAL A 89 11.22 -2.15 -14.85
CA VAL A 89 9.93 -2.18 -15.56
C VAL A 89 9.41 -3.61 -15.70
N ASP A 90 10.29 -4.58 -15.93
CA ASP A 90 9.90 -5.99 -16.10
C ASP A 90 9.29 -6.55 -14.81
N THR A 91 9.93 -6.32 -13.66
CA THR A 91 9.41 -6.75 -12.34
C THR A 91 8.08 -6.06 -12.03
N LEU A 92 7.99 -4.76 -12.28
CA LEU A 92 6.77 -4.00 -12.07
C LEU A 92 5.62 -4.54 -12.93
N ASN A 93 5.85 -4.75 -14.23
CA ASN A 93 4.85 -5.26 -15.16
C ASN A 93 4.37 -6.67 -14.81
N ASP A 94 5.26 -7.56 -14.36
CA ASP A 94 4.88 -8.89 -13.90
C ASP A 94 3.86 -8.80 -12.75
N ILE A 95 4.14 -7.99 -11.73
CA ILE A 95 3.25 -7.77 -10.59
C ILE A 95 1.91 -7.19 -11.04
N LEU A 96 1.94 -6.10 -11.81
CA LEU A 96 0.72 -5.42 -12.26
C LEU A 96 -0.15 -6.32 -13.14
N ASN A 97 0.44 -7.17 -13.98
CA ASN A 97 -0.31 -8.12 -14.80
C ASN A 97 -0.99 -9.20 -13.97
N ARG A 98 -0.33 -9.70 -12.93
CA ARG A 98 -0.93 -10.67 -12.00
C ARG A 98 -2.01 -10.04 -11.12
N ALA A 99 -1.82 -8.79 -10.72
CA ALA A 99 -2.79 -8.03 -9.93
C ALA A 99 -4.12 -7.78 -10.65
N LYS A 100 -4.15 -7.74 -12.00
CA LYS A 100 -5.35 -7.42 -12.79
C LYS A 100 -6.51 -8.39 -12.63
N VAL A 101 -6.24 -9.62 -12.21
CA VAL A 101 -7.27 -10.67 -12.05
C VAL A 101 -7.82 -10.77 -10.64
N GLU A 102 -7.30 -9.97 -9.72
CA GLU A 102 -7.71 -9.98 -8.32
C GLU A 102 -8.99 -9.16 -8.09
N ASN A 103 -9.69 -9.43 -6.98
CA ASN A 103 -10.98 -8.82 -6.67
C ASN A 103 -10.89 -7.41 -6.07
N ILE A 104 -9.68 -6.91 -5.81
CA ILE A 104 -9.43 -5.56 -5.29
C ILE A 104 -8.44 -4.84 -6.22
N HIS A 105 -8.36 -3.53 -6.08
CA HIS A 105 -7.33 -2.76 -6.78
C HIS A 105 -6.00 -2.88 -6.06
N ILE A 106 -5.00 -3.41 -6.75
CA ILE A 106 -3.64 -3.53 -6.25
C ILE A 106 -2.75 -2.58 -7.03
N TYR A 107 -2.23 -1.58 -6.34
CA TYR A 107 -1.24 -0.65 -6.84
C TYR A 107 0.13 -1.06 -6.36
N GLN A 108 1.16 -0.80 -7.14
CA GLN A 108 2.53 -1.17 -6.83
C GLN A 108 3.43 0.06 -6.84
N THR A 109 4.21 0.27 -5.77
CA THR A 109 5.31 1.22 -5.75
C THR A 109 6.55 0.60 -6.40
N ALA A 110 7.42 1.45 -6.96
CA ALA A 110 8.77 1.05 -7.35
C ALA A 110 9.79 1.50 -6.31
N SER A 111 10.99 0.90 -6.32
CA SER A 111 12.05 1.32 -5.40
C SER A 111 12.68 2.64 -5.84
N VAL A 112 13.12 3.42 -4.87
CA VAL A 112 13.90 4.64 -5.10
C VAL A 112 15.28 4.29 -5.64
N SER A 113 15.92 3.28 -5.05
CA SER A 113 17.25 2.85 -5.45
C SER A 113 17.29 1.41 -5.93
N TYR A 114 18.21 1.09 -6.85
CA TYR A 114 18.43 -0.28 -7.28
C TYR A 114 18.79 -1.17 -6.10
N GLY A 115 18.08 -2.29 -5.95
CA GLY A 115 18.28 -3.24 -4.86
C GLY A 115 18.03 -2.68 -3.45
N LEU A 116 17.38 -1.53 -3.31
CA LEU A 116 17.13 -0.84 -2.02
C LEU A 116 18.43 -0.48 -1.29
N ASN A 117 19.49 -0.12 -2.00
CA ASN A 117 20.81 0.11 -1.39
C ASN A 117 21.12 1.59 -1.09
N GLY A 118 20.27 2.52 -1.55
CA GLY A 118 20.42 3.97 -1.33
C GLY A 118 21.59 4.61 -2.07
N GLU A 119 22.16 3.94 -3.08
CA GLU A 119 23.36 4.42 -3.80
C GLU A 119 23.05 4.94 -5.19
N LYS A 120 22.25 4.21 -5.95
CA LYS A 120 21.92 4.53 -7.34
C LYS A 120 20.41 4.58 -7.53
N MET A 121 19.91 5.72 -7.96
CA MET A 121 18.49 5.94 -8.27
C MET A 121 18.04 5.06 -9.44
N THR A 122 16.83 4.50 -9.33
CA THR A 122 16.17 3.76 -10.41
C THR A 122 15.70 4.72 -11.51
N ASP A 123 15.29 4.18 -12.62
CA ASP A 123 14.72 4.99 -13.71
C ASP A 123 13.26 5.35 -13.39
N PHE A 124 13.07 6.47 -12.68
CA PHE A 124 11.75 6.94 -12.26
C PHE A 124 10.81 7.20 -13.42
N ASP A 125 11.32 7.75 -14.54
CA ASP A 125 10.49 8.04 -15.72
C ASP A 125 9.94 6.74 -16.28
N ALA A 126 10.80 5.76 -16.53
CA ALA A 126 10.39 4.47 -17.09
C ALA A 126 9.44 3.70 -16.14
N LEU A 127 9.68 3.76 -14.83
CA LEU A 127 8.84 3.09 -13.85
C LEU A 127 7.48 3.79 -13.67
N ALA A 128 7.43 5.11 -13.71
CA ALA A 128 6.19 5.87 -13.69
C ALA A 128 5.34 5.58 -14.94
N ASP A 129 5.97 5.61 -16.14
CA ASP A 129 5.30 5.29 -17.40
C ASP A 129 4.78 3.84 -17.43
N ALA A 130 5.46 2.92 -16.78
CA ALA A 130 5.03 1.53 -16.63
C ALA A 130 3.89 1.33 -15.61
N GLY A 131 3.52 2.35 -14.83
CA GLY A 131 2.39 2.32 -13.92
C GLY A 131 2.73 2.17 -12.43
N ALA A 132 3.96 2.47 -12.02
CA ALA A 132 4.25 2.63 -10.59
C ALA A 132 3.35 3.73 -10.01
N CYS A 133 2.80 3.53 -8.82
CA CYS A 133 1.96 4.53 -8.15
C CYS A 133 2.74 5.46 -7.19
N GLY A 134 4.03 5.23 -7.01
CA GLY A 134 4.93 5.98 -6.14
C GLY A 134 6.26 5.27 -5.99
N PHE A 135 7.16 5.86 -5.19
CA PHE A 135 8.50 5.33 -4.98
C PHE A 135 8.78 5.13 -3.49
N THR A 136 9.50 4.06 -3.16
CA THR A 136 9.84 3.74 -1.77
C THR A 136 11.04 2.79 -1.68
N ASP A 137 11.91 3.02 -0.72
CA ASP A 137 12.90 2.03 -0.26
C ASP A 137 12.46 1.47 1.11
N ASP A 138 11.15 1.26 1.30
CA ASP A 138 10.62 0.78 2.57
C ASP A 138 11.35 -0.47 3.10
N GLY A 139 11.59 -0.46 4.40
CA GLY A 139 12.39 -1.43 5.13
C GLY A 139 13.89 -1.10 5.16
N ILE A 140 14.37 -0.15 4.33
CA ILE A 140 15.76 0.33 4.34
C ILE A 140 15.75 1.86 4.26
N PRO A 141 16.17 2.56 5.33
CA PRO A 141 16.15 4.01 5.37
C PRO A 141 17.18 4.62 4.40
N LEU A 142 16.80 5.69 3.71
CA LEU A 142 17.68 6.49 2.87
C LEU A 142 18.50 7.46 3.74
N LEU A 143 19.67 7.03 4.19
CA LEU A 143 20.51 7.81 5.12
C LEU A 143 21.32 8.92 4.44
N ASN A 144 21.50 8.88 3.13
CA ASN A 144 22.16 9.95 2.38
C ASN A 144 21.16 11.06 2.07
N ALA A 145 21.25 12.16 2.80
CA ALA A 145 20.33 13.30 2.67
C ALA A 145 20.34 13.92 1.25
N THR A 146 21.51 13.98 0.59
CA THR A 146 21.61 14.50 -0.78
C THR A 146 20.88 13.59 -1.76
N PHE A 147 21.12 12.29 -1.69
CA PHE A 147 20.42 11.29 -2.51
C PHE A 147 18.90 11.32 -2.28
N CYS A 148 18.48 11.38 -1.02
CA CYS A 148 17.06 11.48 -0.66
C CYS A 148 16.43 12.74 -1.25
N TYR A 149 17.09 13.89 -1.14
CA TYR A 149 16.60 15.15 -1.70
C TYR A 149 16.48 15.10 -3.24
N GLU A 150 17.48 14.56 -3.93
CA GLU A 150 17.43 14.37 -5.38
C GLU A 150 16.28 13.44 -5.81
N ALA A 151 16.06 12.34 -5.07
CA ALA A 151 14.95 11.44 -5.30
C ALA A 151 13.59 12.15 -5.11
N MET A 152 13.45 12.94 -4.05
CA MET A 152 12.23 13.73 -3.79
C MET A 152 11.98 14.75 -4.90
N GLN A 153 13.03 15.44 -5.39
CA GLN A 153 12.90 16.37 -6.52
C GLN A 153 12.43 15.65 -7.79
N LYS A 154 13.01 14.48 -8.06
CA LYS A 154 12.65 13.69 -9.24
C LYS A 154 11.20 13.18 -9.15
N ALA A 155 10.78 12.67 -8.02
CA ALA A 155 9.39 12.23 -7.79
C ALA A 155 8.41 13.40 -7.91
N ALA A 156 8.75 14.57 -7.34
CA ALA A 156 7.92 15.76 -7.43
C ALA A 156 7.76 16.25 -8.88
N ALA A 157 8.81 16.18 -9.71
CA ALA A 157 8.75 16.54 -11.12
C ALA A 157 7.80 15.60 -11.93
N LEU A 158 7.64 14.37 -11.47
CA LEU A 158 6.70 13.39 -12.03
C LEU A 158 5.31 13.44 -11.39
N HIS A 159 5.08 14.33 -10.42
CA HIS A 159 3.88 14.37 -9.58
C HIS A 159 3.59 13.04 -8.87
N MET A 160 4.64 12.32 -8.49
CA MET A 160 4.56 11.02 -7.83
C MET A 160 4.88 11.14 -6.33
N PRO A 161 4.16 10.41 -5.47
CA PRO A 161 4.51 10.35 -4.06
C PRO A 161 5.80 9.55 -3.84
N ILE A 162 6.52 9.90 -2.78
CA ILE A 162 7.60 9.11 -2.23
C ILE A 162 7.26 8.75 -0.78
N SER A 163 7.42 7.49 -0.42
CA SER A 163 7.22 6.99 0.95
C SER A 163 8.56 6.51 1.49
N LEU A 164 8.95 7.02 2.64
CA LEU A 164 10.25 6.72 3.23
C LEU A 164 10.07 5.81 4.46
N HIS A 165 11.12 5.06 4.76
CA HIS A 165 11.24 4.30 6.00
C HIS A 165 12.05 5.12 7.01
N GLU A 166 11.33 5.72 7.98
CA GLU A 166 11.91 6.68 8.92
C GLU A 166 12.60 5.97 10.08
N GLU A 167 13.80 5.48 9.83
CA GLU A 167 14.59 4.75 10.80
C GLU A 167 16.06 5.22 10.73
N ASP A 168 16.67 5.55 11.87
CA ASP A 168 18.10 5.85 11.95
C ASP A 168 18.82 4.70 12.66
N LYS A 169 19.68 4.00 11.92
CA LYS A 169 20.45 2.85 12.40
C LYS A 169 21.34 3.16 13.61
N ALA A 170 21.68 4.44 13.82
CA ALA A 170 22.47 4.85 15.00
C ALA A 170 21.70 4.65 16.31
N PHE A 171 20.37 4.62 16.25
CA PHE A 171 19.51 4.48 17.43
C PHE A 171 18.88 3.08 17.56
N ILE A 172 19.12 2.20 16.59
CA ILE A 172 18.53 0.86 16.56
C ILE A 172 19.57 -0.17 16.95
N THR A 173 19.44 -0.67 18.16
CA THR A 173 20.27 -1.78 18.66
C THR A 173 19.59 -3.15 18.49
N ASN A 174 18.24 -3.16 18.49
CA ASN A 174 17.41 -4.33 18.24
C ASN A 174 15.99 -3.85 17.92
N ASN A 175 15.40 -4.31 16.84
CA ASN A 175 14.08 -3.88 16.35
C ASN A 175 12.97 -4.92 16.57
N GLY A 176 13.08 -5.75 17.58
CA GLY A 176 12.11 -6.82 17.83
C GLY A 176 10.85 -6.39 18.58
N ILE A 177 10.96 -5.44 19.51
CA ILE A 177 9.86 -5.06 20.42
C ILE A 177 10.07 -3.63 20.96
N ASN A 178 8.97 -2.93 21.22
CA ASN A 178 9.01 -1.61 21.88
C ASN A 178 9.48 -1.70 23.33
N ALA A 179 10.17 -0.66 23.79
CA ALA A 179 10.57 -0.53 25.20
C ALA A 179 9.33 -0.37 26.09
N GLY A 180 9.21 -1.20 27.10
CA GLY A 180 8.09 -1.18 28.05
C GLY A 180 8.12 -2.33 29.04
N GLU A 181 7.04 -2.49 29.79
CA GLU A 181 6.94 -3.54 30.80
C GLU A 181 7.11 -4.95 30.22
N THR A 182 6.50 -5.21 29.07
CA THR A 182 6.59 -6.52 28.39
C THR A 182 8.02 -6.84 27.95
N SER A 183 8.75 -5.89 27.38
CA SER A 183 10.14 -6.11 26.97
C SER A 183 11.05 -6.33 28.18
N ALA A 184 10.80 -5.62 29.29
CA ALA A 184 11.53 -5.81 30.52
C ALA A 184 11.26 -7.18 31.14
N GLN A 185 10.01 -7.63 31.18
CA GLN A 185 9.64 -8.97 31.68
C GLN A 185 10.23 -10.11 30.85
N LEU A 186 10.33 -9.91 29.54
CA LEU A 186 10.91 -10.91 28.61
C LEU A 186 12.45 -10.86 28.57
N GLY A 187 13.07 -9.87 29.21
CA GLY A 187 14.52 -9.67 29.12
C GLY A 187 15.04 -9.37 27.72
N VAL A 188 14.19 -8.83 26.84
CA VAL A 188 14.52 -8.50 25.47
C VAL A 188 14.98 -7.05 25.38
N ILE A 189 16.10 -6.81 24.71
CA ILE A 189 16.55 -5.45 24.40
C ILE A 189 15.50 -4.83 23.47
N ALA A 190 14.90 -3.73 23.93
CA ALA A 190 13.80 -3.08 23.24
C ALA A 190 14.24 -1.81 22.55
N VAL A 191 13.55 -1.48 21.47
CA VAL A 191 13.72 -0.24 20.72
C VAL A 191 13.20 0.93 21.56
N SER A 192 14.01 1.98 21.73
CA SER A 192 13.57 3.20 22.40
C SER A 192 12.54 3.92 21.53
N TYR A 193 11.41 4.30 22.13
CA TYR A 193 10.28 4.98 21.47
C TYR A 193 10.66 6.30 20.77
N THR A 194 11.77 6.92 21.12
CA THR A 194 12.16 8.25 20.64
C THR A 194 12.67 8.33 19.21
N HIS A 195 12.97 7.20 18.56
CA HIS A 195 13.48 7.19 17.17
C HIS A 195 12.42 6.86 16.11
N LEU A 196 11.20 6.51 16.52
CA LEU A 196 10.06 6.30 15.63
C LEU A 196 9.18 7.55 15.48
N ARG A 197 9.76 8.73 15.55
CA ARG A 197 9.02 9.94 15.19
C ARG A 197 9.02 10.10 13.68
N ALA A 198 8.13 9.37 13.02
CA ALA A 198 7.52 9.87 11.81
C ALA A 198 6.71 11.11 12.22
N HIS A 199 7.14 12.28 11.85
CA HIS A 199 6.29 13.46 11.92
C HIS A 199 5.35 13.36 10.73
N GLU A 200 4.19 12.80 10.96
CA GLU A 200 3.05 12.99 10.07
C GLU A 200 2.66 14.47 10.17
N THR A 201 3.01 15.23 9.18
CA THR A 201 2.50 16.59 8.97
C THR A 201 1.40 16.57 7.92
#